data_02427d5cc2ec50c062c282c68e24530d
#
_entry.id   02427d5cc2ec50c062c282c68e24530d
#
_cell.length_a   1.000
_cell.length_b   1.000
_cell.length_c   1.000
_cell.angle_alpha   90.00
_cell.angle_beta   90.00
_cell.angle_gamma   90.00
#
_symmetry.space_group_name_H-M   'P 1'
#
loop_
_entity.id
_entity.type
_entity.pdbx_description
1 polymer ?
#
loop_
_entity_poly.entity_id
_entity_poly.type
_entity_poly.pdbx_seq_one_letter_code
_entity_poly.pdbx_strand_id
1 'polypeptide(L)'
;MQPFLPVLPAARKAMQETGRLTVVALGSSTTAGSGASAEDRSYPFVLQTELRRRLPGAEVRVLNKGVGGQSAYDMLLRMDTDVIEEKPSIVIWQTVVNDAIRDIGTEKLTKILRKGIAKARAAGIDMILMDLPWLPREERYPQLDDYRAVLVKTAEQQGAALFPRYAMMKGWSRSKQFTEEELVGMDGLHLVDAGYRCLASRIADGIVAAVGDIRIRTVSKKAETVD
;
A
#
# COMPACT_ATOMS: atom_id res chain seq x y z
N MET A 1 16.97 9.71 -2.75
CA MET A 1 15.84 9.08 -2.00
C MET A 1 16.20 7.64 -1.70
N GLN A 2 16.07 7.19 -0.45
CA GLN A 2 16.36 5.80 -0.10
C GLN A 2 15.28 4.87 -0.70
N PRO A 3 15.66 3.68 -1.20
CA PRO A 3 14.70 2.71 -1.72
C PRO A 3 13.81 2.17 -0.59
N PHE A 4 12.56 1.86 -0.91
CA PHE A 4 11.68 1.12 -0.01
C PHE A 4 12.00 -0.38 -0.14
N LEU A 5 12.54 -0.97 0.92
CA LEU A 5 12.97 -2.37 0.97
C LEU A 5 12.25 -3.09 2.13
N PRO A 6 10.98 -3.46 1.97
CA PRO A 6 10.21 -4.12 3.02
C PRO A 6 10.63 -5.59 3.19
N VAL A 7 10.44 -6.12 4.40
CA VAL A 7 10.54 -7.55 4.68
C VAL A 7 9.14 -8.15 4.58
N LEU A 8 8.90 -8.99 3.56
CA LEU A 8 7.59 -9.57 3.23
C LEU A 8 7.68 -11.10 3.13
N PRO A 9 7.80 -11.81 4.26
CA PRO A 9 8.03 -13.26 4.28
C PRO A 9 6.84 -14.07 3.74
N ALA A 10 5.59 -13.65 4.02
CA ALA A 10 4.40 -14.33 3.52
C ALA A 10 4.29 -14.22 1.99
N ALA A 11 4.55 -13.02 1.45
CA ALA A 11 4.56 -12.80 0.01
C ALA A 11 5.67 -13.60 -0.68
N ARG A 12 6.87 -13.60 -0.11
CA ARG A 12 7.99 -14.40 -0.63
C ARG A 12 7.66 -15.89 -0.65
N LYS A 13 7.11 -16.41 0.45
CA LYS A 13 6.69 -17.81 0.56
C LYS A 13 5.62 -18.16 -0.48
N ALA A 14 4.55 -17.36 -0.57
CA ALA A 14 3.48 -17.57 -1.53
C ALA A 14 4.00 -17.62 -2.97
N MET A 15 4.89 -16.70 -3.32
CA MET A 15 5.51 -16.65 -4.63
C MET A 15 6.39 -17.88 -4.91
N GLN A 16 7.17 -18.34 -3.93
CA GLN A 16 8.03 -19.52 -4.10
C GLN A 16 7.24 -20.82 -4.21
N GLU A 17 6.16 -20.96 -3.45
CA GLU A 17 5.37 -22.20 -3.40
C GLU A 17 4.34 -22.28 -4.53
N THR A 18 3.73 -21.16 -4.91
CA THR A 18 2.56 -21.16 -5.80
C THR A 18 2.71 -20.30 -7.05
N GLY A 19 3.72 -19.44 -7.13
CA GLY A 19 3.82 -18.42 -8.19
C GLY A 19 2.74 -17.35 -8.13
N ARG A 20 1.99 -17.24 -7.01
CA ARG A 20 0.86 -16.32 -6.86
C ARG A 20 1.17 -15.20 -5.90
N LEU A 21 0.75 -13.99 -6.25
CA LEU A 21 0.85 -12.81 -5.41
C LEU A 21 -0.51 -12.10 -5.35
N THR A 22 -1.20 -12.23 -4.23
CA THR A 22 -2.43 -11.49 -3.98
C THR A 22 -2.16 -10.35 -3.01
N VAL A 23 -2.51 -9.13 -3.41
CA VAL A 23 -2.36 -7.91 -2.62
C VAL A 23 -3.74 -7.31 -2.40
N VAL A 24 -4.09 -6.98 -1.17
CA VAL A 24 -5.27 -6.15 -0.86
C VAL A 24 -4.82 -4.73 -0.58
N ALA A 25 -5.35 -3.78 -1.31
CA ALA A 25 -5.21 -2.35 -1.02
C ALA A 25 -6.41 -1.90 -0.19
N LEU A 26 -6.26 -1.86 1.13
CA LEU A 26 -7.26 -1.38 2.08
C LEU A 26 -7.03 0.11 2.32
N GLY A 27 -8.07 0.94 2.13
CA GLY A 27 -7.86 2.37 2.35
C GLY A 27 -9.09 3.25 2.18
N SER A 28 -8.86 4.55 2.16
CA SER A 28 -9.87 5.59 1.96
C SER A 28 -9.92 6.08 0.51
N SER A 29 -10.17 7.37 0.31
CA SER A 29 -10.33 8.00 -1.00
C SER A 29 -9.09 7.85 -1.91
N THR A 30 -7.87 7.92 -1.37
CA THR A 30 -6.65 7.67 -2.16
C THR A 30 -6.64 6.25 -2.76
N THR A 31 -7.06 5.26 -1.97
CA THR A 31 -7.14 3.87 -2.44
C THR A 31 -8.29 3.67 -3.40
N ALA A 32 -9.44 4.31 -3.15
CA ALA A 32 -10.57 4.31 -4.06
C ALA A 32 -10.23 4.93 -5.43
N GLY A 33 -9.23 5.83 -5.48
CA GLY A 33 -8.80 6.48 -6.72
C GLY A 33 -9.33 7.91 -6.90
N SER A 34 -9.73 8.58 -5.80
CA SER A 34 -10.16 10.00 -5.89
C SER A 34 -9.04 10.85 -6.49
N GLY A 35 -9.39 11.68 -7.49
CA GLY A 35 -8.44 12.49 -8.25
C GLY A 35 -7.84 11.80 -9.48
N ALA A 36 -8.00 10.49 -9.62
CA ALA A 36 -7.65 9.77 -10.85
C ALA A 36 -8.68 10.09 -11.97
N SER A 37 -8.20 10.19 -13.20
CA SER A 37 -9.06 10.49 -14.36
C SER A 37 -9.97 9.31 -14.76
N ALA A 38 -9.60 8.08 -14.35
CA ALA A 38 -10.33 6.85 -14.59
C ALA A 38 -9.97 5.80 -13.53
N GLU A 39 -10.77 4.76 -13.39
CA GLU A 39 -10.56 3.69 -12.42
C GLU A 39 -9.19 3.00 -12.61
N ASP A 40 -8.80 2.75 -13.86
CA ASP A 40 -7.53 2.12 -14.23
C ASP A 40 -6.30 3.03 -13.99
N ARG A 41 -6.51 4.26 -13.55
CA ARG A 41 -5.47 5.22 -13.15
C ARG A 41 -5.27 5.28 -11.63
N SER A 42 -6.13 4.63 -10.85
CA SER A 42 -5.94 4.48 -9.40
C SER A 42 -4.67 3.69 -9.08
N TYR A 43 -4.03 3.97 -7.91
CA TYR A 43 -2.78 3.28 -7.61
C TYR A 43 -2.91 1.75 -7.48
N PRO A 44 -4.01 1.16 -6.99
CA PRO A 44 -4.11 -0.30 -6.93
C PRO A 44 -4.12 -0.95 -8.32
N PHE A 45 -4.80 -0.33 -9.28
CA PHE A 45 -4.83 -0.83 -10.65
C PHE A 45 -3.46 -0.70 -11.33
N VAL A 46 -2.83 0.47 -11.21
CA VAL A 46 -1.49 0.71 -11.74
C VAL A 46 -0.47 -0.22 -11.08
N LEU A 47 -0.58 -0.47 -9.77
CA LEU A 47 0.26 -1.41 -9.04
C LEU A 47 0.16 -2.84 -9.60
N GLN A 48 -1.06 -3.29 -9.90
CA GLN A 48 -1.27 -4.60 -10.53
C GLN A 48 -0.54 -4.69 -11.88
N THR A 49 -0.69 -3.68 -12.71
CA THR A 49 -0.04 -3.59 -14.01
C THR A 49 1.49 -3.61 -13.89
N GLU A 50 2.04 -2.83 -12.96
CA GLU A 50 3.48 -2.76 -12.70
C GLU A 50 4.04 -4.08 -12.15
N LEU A 51 3.34 -4.73 -11.23
CA LEU A 51 3.76 -6.02 -10.69
C LEU A 51 3.71 -7.11 -11.75
N ARG A 52 2.66 -7.19 -12.56
CA ARG A 52 2.57 -8.16 -13.68
C ARG A 52 3.71 -7.98 -14.68
N ARG A 53 4.06 -6.75 -14.99
CA ARG A 53 5.17 -6.43 -15.90
C ARG A 53 6.53 -6.85 -15.35
N ARG A 54 6.73 -6.72 -14.04
CA ARG A 54 8.02 -6.95 -13.36
C ARG A 54 8.20 -8.36 -12.82
N LEU A 55 7.11 -9.13 -12.71
CA LEU A 55 7.09 -10.52 -12.25
C LEU A 55 6.50 -11.41 -13.35
N PRO A 56 7.18 -11.52 -14.52
CA PRO A 56 6.67 -12.32 -15.63
C PRO A 56 6.51 -13.79 -15.23
N GLY A 57 5.36 -14.36 -15.55
CA GLY A 57 5.01 -15.74 -15.17
C GLY A 57 4.37 -15.89 -13.79
N ALA A 58 4.30 -14.84 -12.98
CA ALA A 58 3.54 -14.86 -11.74
C ALA A 58 2.06 -14.54 -11.97
N GLU A 59 1.19 -15.19 -11.20
CA GLU A 59 -0.22 -14.83 -11.12
C GLU A 59 -0.39 -13.69 -10.10
N VAL A 60 -0.54 -12.44 -10.60
CA VAL A 60 -0.66 -11.26 -9.75
C VAL A 60 -2.09 -10.72 -9.74
N ARG A 61 -2.64 -10.53 -8.53
CA ARG A 61 -3.95 -9.92 -8.28
C ARG A 61 -3.82 -8.82 -7.24
N VAL A 62 -4.32 -7.63 -7.55
CA VAL A 62 -4.44 -6.51 -6.60
C VAL A 62 -5.91 -6.15 -6.45
N LEU A 63 -6.42 -6.26 -5.23
CA LEU A 63 -7.81 -5.95 -4.91
C LEU A 63 -7.91 -4.55 -4.34
N ASN A 64 -8.71 -3.70 -4.99
CA ASN A 64 -9.00 -2.38 -4.48
C ASN A 64 -10.16 -2.45 -3.47
N LYS A 65 -9.87 -2.20 -2.20
CA LYS A 65 -10.82 -2.10 -1.09
C LYS A 65 -10.79 -0.66 -0.52
N GLY A 66 -10.77 0.33 -1.41
CA GLY A 66 -10.85 1.74 -1.06
C GLY A 66 -12.30 2.20 -0.86
N VAL A 67 -12.58 2.90 0.25
CA VAL A 67 -13.87 3.56 0.51
C VAL A 67 -13.61 4.99 0.97
N GLY A 68 -14.07 5.97 0.17
CA GLY A 68 -13.83 7.38 0.43
C GLY A 68 -14.27 7.84 1.83
N GLY A 69 -13.49 8.68 2.45
CA GLY A 69 -13.82 9.29 3.75
C GLY A 69 -13.62 8.39 4.97
N GLN A 70 -13.29 7.11 4.84
CA GLN A 70 -13.14 6.21 5.98
C GLN A 70 -11.92 6.55 6.86
N SER A 71 -12.11 6.39 8.17
CA SER A 71 -11.06 6.41 9.20
C SER A 71 -10.39 5.04 9.34
N ALA A 72 -9.31 4.99 10.11
CA ALA A 72 -8.65 3.72 10.48
C ALA A 72 -9.61 2.75 11.19
N TYR A 73 -10.54 3.28 11.99
CA TYR A 73 -11.53 2.47 12.69
C TYR A 73 -12.54 1.83 11.73
N ASP A 74 -13.05 2.59 10.76
CA ASP A 74 -13.98 2.07 9.75
C ASP A 74 -13.33 0.94 8.95
N MET A 75 -12.06 1.10 8.57
CA MET A 75 -11.29 0.08 7.86
C MET A 75 -11.02 -1.16 8.73
N LEU A 76 -10.75 -0.97 10.04
CA LEU A 76 -10.56 -2.08 10.99
C LEU A 76 -11.82 -2.93 11.11
N LEU A 77 -13.02 -2.31 11.09
CA LEU A 77 -14.30 -3.03 11.19
C LEU A 77 -14.55 -3.98 10.01
N ARG A 78 -14.09 -3.62 8.82
CA ARG A 78 -14.25 -4.44 7.60
C ARG A 78 -13.00 -5.24 7.22
N MET A 79 -11.98 -5.26 8.08
CA MET A 79 -10.71 -5.95 7.77
C MET A 79 -10.90 -7.47 7.64
N ASP A 80 -11.84 -8.08 8.35
CA ASP A 80 -12.12 -9.52 8.22
C ASP A 80 -12.66 -9.84 6.82
N THR A 81 -13.71 -9.16 6.39
CA THR A 81 -14.36 -9.40 5.10
C THR A 81 -13.53 -8.93 3.90
N ASP A 82 -12.89 -7.77 4.01
CA ASP A 82 -12.20 -7.17 2.88
C ASP A 82 -10.75 -7.62 2.72
N VAL A 83 -10.14 -8.14 3.79
CA VAL A 83 -8.74 -8.56 3.78
C VAL A 83 -8.58 -10.04 4.11
N ILE A 84 -9.03 -10.47 5.31
CA ILE A 84 -8.72 -11.83 5.79
C ILE A 84 -9.40 -12.90 4.93
N GLU A 85 -10.65 -12.71 4.54
CA GLU A 85 -11.40 -13.64 3.68
C GLU A 85 -10.79 -13.76 2.27
N GLU A 86 -10.14 -12.71 1.76
CA GLU A 86 -9.45 -12.73 0.45
C GLU A 86 -8.13 -13.50 0.49
N LYS A 87 -7.63 -13.86 1.69
CA LYS A 87 -6.38 -14.63 1.92
C LYS A 87 -5.19 -14.07 1.13
N PRO A 88 -4.91 -12.76 1.19
CA PRO A 88 -3.81 -12.17 0.45
C PRO A 88 -2.45 -12.52 1.06
N SER A 89 -1.40 -12.38 0.28
CA SER A 89 -0.02 -12.41 0.81
C SER A 89 0.37 -11.08 1.44
N ILE A 90 -0.19 -9.97 0.92
CA ILE A 90 0.11 -8.60 1.37
C ILE A 90 -1.19 -7.83 1.56
N VAL A 91 -1.27 -7.05 2.63
CA VAL A 91 -2.21 -5.93 2.74
C VAL A 91 -1.45 -4.60 2.76
N ILE A 92 -1.81 -3.68 1.88
CA ILE A 92 -1.37 -2.28 1.93
C ILE A 92 -2.47 -1.51 2.63
N TRP A 93 -2.19 -0.96 3.82
CA TRP A 93 -3.16 -0.21 4.58
C TRP A 93 -2.88 1.30 4.49
N GLN A 94 -3.66 1.99 3.64
CA GLN A 94 -3.64 3.44 3.48
C GLN A 94 -4.68 4.05 4.42
N THR A 95 -4.23 4.68 5.52
CA THR A 95 -5.10 5.16 6.59
C THR A 95 -4.57 6.45 7.22
N VAL A 96 -5.18 6.90 8.30
CA VAL A 96 -4.78 7.99 9.21
C VAL A 96 -5.13 9.41 8.73
N VAL A 97 -5.15 9.73 7.44
CA VAL A 97 -5.43 11.11 6.99
C VAL A 97 -6.79 11.63 7.51
N ASN A 98 -7.85 10.82 7.37
CA ASN A 98 -9.19 11.21 7.85
C ASN A 98 -9.28 11.22 9.38
N ASP A 99 -8.47 10.39 10.05
CA ASP A 99 -8.36 10.37 11.52
C ASP A 99 -7.74 11.68 12.02
N ALA A 100 -6.70 12.16 11.35
CA ALA A 100 -6.07 13.43 11.63
C ALA A 100 -7.02 14.62 11.34
N ILE A 101 -7.66 14.65 10.16
CA ILE A 101 -8.60 15.71 9.79
C ILE A 101 -9.76 15.84 10.81
N ARG A 102 -10.21 14.70 11.37
CA ARG A 102 -11.31 14.67 12.36
C ARG A 102 -10.83 14.76 13.80
N ASP A 103 -9.52 14.75 14.00
CA ASP A 103 -8.88 14.76 15.32
C ASP A 103 -9.46 13.71 16.30
N ILE A 104 -9.45 12.45 15.89
CA ILE A 104 -10.02 11.34 16.69
C ILE A 104 -9.25 10.99 17.95
N GLY A 105 -8.07 11.57 18.13
CA GLY A 105 -7.14 11.35 19.24
C GLY A 105 -6.06 10.28 18.93
N THR A 106 -4.82 10.66 19.20
CA THR A 106 -3.63 9.84 18.90
C THR A 106 -3.56 8.52 19.68
N GLU A 107 -4.05 8.49 20.92
CA GLU A 107 -4.13 7.25 21.71
C GLU A 107 -5.12 6.24 21.12
N LYS A 108 -6.28 6.74 20.67
CA LYS A 108 -7.30 5.91 20.02
C LYS A 108 -6.75 5.35 18.73
N LEU A 109 -6.11 6.18 17.90
CA LEU A 109 -5.44 5.76 16.67
C LEU A 109 -4.40 4.67 16.94
N THR A 110 -3.54 4.84 17.96
CA THR A 110 -2.53 3.84 18.32
C THR A 110 -3.16 2.47 18.60
N LYS A 111 -4.27 2.41 19.35
CA LYS A 111 -4.98 1.17 19.65
C LYS A 111 -5.57 0.52 18.39
N ILE A 112 -6.11 1.32 17.48
CA ILE A 112 -6.68 0.85 16.22
C ILE A 112 -5.59 0.25 15.31
N LEU A 113 -4.47 0.97 15.13
CA LEU A 113 -3.36 0.51 14.30
C LEU A 113 -2.77 -0.80 14.82
N ARG A 114 -2.51 -0.89 16.14
CA ARG A 114 -2.03 -2.13 16.76
C ARG A 114 -2.97 -3.31 16.54
N LYS A 115 -4.28 -3.10 16.67
CA LYS A 115 -5.29 -4.12 16.40
C LYS A 115 -5.26 -4.60 14.96
N GLY A 116 -5.22 -3.69 13.99
CA GLY A 116 -5.17 -4.04 12.58
C GLY A 116 -3.91 -4.81 12.20
N ILE A 117 -2.74 -4.37 12.70
CA ILE A 117 -1.47 -5.06 12.48
C ILE A 117 -1.50 -6.47 13.09
N ALA A 118 -2.02 -6.60 14.32
CA ALA A 118 -2.14 -7.89 14.98
C ALA A 118 -3.06 -8.85 14.22
N LYS A 119 -4.20 -8.37 13.67
CA LYS A 119 -5.10 -9.16 12.84
C LYS A 119 -4.42 -9.71 11.60
N ALA A 120 -3.76 -8.86 10.82
CA ALA A 120 -3.04 -9.30 9.63
C ALA A 120 -1.95 -10.32 9.97
N ARG A 121 -1.17 -10.07 11.02
CA ARG A 121 -0.13 -11.00 11.50
C ARG A 121 -0.70 -12.35 11.92
N ALA A 122 -1.81 -12.37 12.66
CA ALA A 122 -2.47 -13.61 13.09
C ALA A 122 -2.98 -14.43 11.90
N ALA A 123 -3.32 -13.78 10.79
CA ALA A 123 -3.72 -14.41 9.53
C ALA A 123 -2.52 -14.77 8.62
N GLY A 124 -1.29 -14.52 9.05
CA GLY A 124 -0.09 -14.79 8.24
C GLY A 124 0.05 -13.87 7.02
N ILE A 125 -0.47 -12.64 7.08
CA ILE A 125 -0.46 -11.65 6.01
C ILE A 125 0.58 -10.58 6.30
N ASP A 126 1.45 -10.29 5.33
CA ASP A 126 2.39 -9.17 5.42
C ASP A 126 1.64 -7.84 5.34
N MET A 127 1.93 -6.91 6.25
CA MET A 127 1.33 -5.59 6.24
C MET A 127 2.32 -4.51 5.82
N ILE A 128 1.92 -3.71 4.84
CA ILE A 128 2.56 -2.46 4.47
C ILE A 128 1.64 -1.32 4.91
N LEU A 129 2.04 -0.56 5.92
CA LEU A 129 1.40 0.70 6.26
C LEU A 129 1.87 1.76 5.26
N MET A 130 0.95 2.56 4.73
CA MET A 130 1.28 3.67 3.87
C MET A 130 1.39 4.95 4.71
N ASP A 131 2.57 5.60 4.70
CA ASP A 131 2.77 6.90 5.35
C ASP A 131 1.78 7.94 4.78
N LEU A 132 1.53 9.01 5.54
CA LEU A 132 0.67 10.10 5.11
C LEU A 132 1.21 10.75 3.83
N PRO A 133 0.36 11.41 3.03
CA PRO A 133 0.85 12.26 1.95
C PRO A 133 1.59 13.48 2.52
N TRP A 134 2.60 13.94 1.82
CA TRP A 134 3.00 15.34 1.92
C TRP A 134 1.95 16.19 1.18
N LEU A 135 1.50 17.27 1.80
CA LEU A 135 0.50 18.16 1.23
C LEU A 135 1.13 19.54 0.95
N PRO A 136 0.85 20.18 -0.20
CA PRO A 136 1.37 21.51 -0.52
C PRO A 136 0.99 22.60 0.50
N ARG A 137 -0.09 22.37 1.24
CA ARG A 137 -0.65 23.30 2.24
C ARG A 137 -0.80 22.61 3.59
N GLU A 138 0.33 22.08 4.12
CA GLU A 138 0.37 21.37 5.41
C GLU A 138 -0.21 22.21 6.56
N GLU A 139 -0.07 23.54 6.51
CA GLU A 139 -0.59 24.47 7.52
C GLU A 139 -2.11 24.39 7.71
N ARG A 140 -2.84 23.84 6.75
CA ARG A 140 -4.29 23.62 6.88
C ARG A 140 -4.65 22.45 7.80
N TYR A 141 -3.66 21.61 8.10
CA TYR A 141 -3.85 20.38 8.87
C TYR A 141 -2.76 20.25 9.94
N PRO A 142 -2.72 21.15 10.94
CA PRO A 142 -1.63 21.26 11.90
C PRO A 142 -1.39 19.98 12.72
N GLN A 143 -2.41 19.12 12.87
CA GLN A 143 -2.31 17.86 13.59
C GLN A 143 -1.73 16.70 12.78
N LEU A 144 -1.52 16.85 11.47
CA LEU A 144 -1.01 15.74 10.62
C LEU A 144 0.32 15.19 11.12
N ASP A 145 1.22 16.04 11.60
CA ASP A 145 2.54 15.60 12.08
C ASP A 145 2.43 14.69 13.31
N ASP A 146 1.55 15.00 14.26
CA ASP A 146 1.33 14.17 15.45
C ASP A 146 0.76 12.81 15.07
N TYR A 147 -0.23 12.79 14.19
CA TYR A 147 -0.84 11.56 13.71
C TYR A 147 0.13 10.73 12.85
N ARG A 148 0.95 11.38 12.04
CA ARG A 148 2.02 10.74 11.30
C ARG A 148 3.05 10.13 12.24
N ALA A 149 3.46 10.84 13.28
CA ALA A 149 4.40 10.32 14.29
C ALA A 149 3.86 9.06 14.97
N VAL A 150 2.56 9.00 15.27
CA VAL A 150 1.89 7.79 15.79
C VAL A 150 1.96 6.65 14.80
N LEU A 151 1.67 6.88 13.52
CA LEU A 151 1.74 5.86 12.48
C LEU A 151 3.16 5.26 12.36
N VAL A 152 4.16 6.13 12.23
CA VAL A 152 5.58 5.75 12.10
C VAL A 152 6.04 4.94 13.31
N LYS A 153 5.82 5.48 14.51
CA LYS A 153 6.18 4.80 15.78
C LYS A 153 5.48 3.46 15.94
N THR A 154 4.20 3.37 15.57
CA THR A 154 3.45 2.11 15.68
C THR A 154 3.95 1.09 14.67
N ALA A 155 4.24 1.48 13.43
CA ALA A 155 4.85 0.61 12.43
C ALA A 155 6.16 0.00 12.93
N GLU A 156 7.06 0.85 13.45
CA GLU A 156 8.35 0.44 14.00
C GLU A 156 8.19 -0.52 15.19
N GLN A 157 7.40 -0.14 16.19
CA GLN A 157 7.17 -0.96 17.40
C GLN A 157 6.53 -2.31 17.11
N GLN A 158 5.70 -2.38 16.07
CA GLN A 158 5.02 -3.60 15.66
C GLN A 158 5.76 -4.38 14.57
N GLY A 159 6.87 -3.87 14.05
CA GLY A 159 7.61 -4.52 12.96
C GLY A 159 6.82 -4.61 11.66
N ALA A 160 5.90 -3.67 11.42
CA ALA A 160 5.19 -3.56 10.15
C ALA A 160 6.01 -2.73 9.15
N ALA A 161 6.00 -3.11 7.87
CA ALA A 161 6.65 -2.30 6.85
C ALA A 161 5.94 -0.95 6.70
N LEU A 162 6.71 0.13 6.60
CA LEU A 162 6.19 1.47 6.37
C LEU A 162 6.65 1.98 4.99
N PHE A 163 5.70 2.17 4.08
CA PHE A 163 5.98 2.80 2.80
C PHE A 163 6.13 4.32 2.97
N PRO A 164 7.28 4.93 2.66
CA PRO A 164 7.63 6.30 3.05
C PRO A 164 7.01 7.35 2.11
N ARG A 165 5.68 7.36 1.96
CA ARG A 165 4.95 8.22 1.02
C ARG A 165 5.24 9.71 1.25
N TYR A 166 5.25 10.17 2.51
CA TYR A 166 5.50 11.57 2.85
C TYR A 166 6.87 12.05 2.34
N ALA A 167 7.92 11.33 2.72
CA ALA A 167 9.29 11.71 2.32
C ALA A 167 9.48 11.65 0.81
N MET A 168 8.83 10.69 0.14
CA MET A 168 8.88 10.52 -1.30
C MET A 168 8.20 11.70 -2.02
N MET A 169 6.98 12.06 -1.63
CA MET A 169 6.24 13.19 -2.24
C MET A 169 6.94 14.51 -1.99
N LYS A 170 7.44 14.74 -0.76
CA LYS A 170 8.26 15.92 -0.42
C LYS A 170 9.55 15.99 -1.25
N GLY A 171 10.15 14.85 -1.54
CA GLY A 171 11.31 14.76 -2.44
C GLY A 171 10.98 15.13 -3.89
N TRP A 172 9.85 14.71 -4.41
CA TRP A 172 9.40 15.07 -5.75
C TRP A 172 9.15 16.57 -5.90
N SER A 173 8.44 17.18 -4.96
CA SER A 173 8.21 18.62 -4.94
C SER A 173 9.54 19.39 -4.91
N ARG A 174 10.49 19.00 -4.05
CA ARG A 174 11.80 19.65 -3.94
C ARG A 174 12.70 19.51 -5.17
N SER A 175 12.61 18.38 -5.87
CA SER A 175 13.43 18.11 -7.05
C SER A 175 12.98 18.86 -8.29
N LYS A 176 11.82 19.53 -8.24
CA LYS A 176 11.16 20.21 -9.37
C LYS A 176 10.95 19.29 -10.59
N GLN A 177 10.93 17.98 -10.39
CA GLN A 177 10.60 17.00 -11.44
C GLN A 177 9.12 17.04 -11.80
N PHE A 178 8.30 17.51 -10.86
CA PHE A 178 6.86 17.68 -11.03
C PHE A 178 6.46 19.02 -10.38
N THR A 179 5.48 19.69 -10.96
CA THR A 179 4.77 20.77 -10.27
C THR A 179 3.84 20.17 -9.21
N GLU A 180 3.35 21.01 -8.31
CA GLU A 180 2.39 20.55 -7.29
C GLU A 180 1.10 20.03 -7.93
N GLU A 181 0.62 20.70 -8.98
CA GLU A 181 -0.59 20.35 -9.73
C GLU A 181 -0.42 19.05 -10.53
N GLU A 182 0.81 18.71 -10.94
CA GLU A 182 1.11 17.42 -11.60
C GLU A 182 1.10 16.24 -10.63
N LEU A 183 1.22 16.50 -9.33
CA LEU A 183 1.21 15.47 -8.29
C LEU A 183 -0.11 15.40 -7.54
N VAL A 184 -0.64 16.57 -7.16
CA VAL A 184 -1.81 16.71 -6.30
C VAL A 184 -2.85 17.58 -7.02
N GLY A 185 -4.09 17.13 -7.04
CA GLY A 185 -5.18 17.85 -7.67
C GLY A 185 -5.48 19.19 -7.02
N MET A 186 -6.40 19.96 -7.62
CA MET A 186 -6.79 21.30 -7.15
C MET A 186 -7.36 21.31 -5.73
N ASP A 187 -7.82 20.16 -5.22
CA ASP A 187 -8.28 20.00 -3.84
C ASP A 187 -7.13 20.05 -2.81
N GLY A 188 -5.88 19.95 -3.27
CA GLY A 188 -4.68 19.96 -2.45
C GLY A 188 -4.49 18.72 -1.56
N LEU A 189 -5.23 17.64 -1.83
CA LEU A 189 -5.24 16.41 -1.02
C LEU A 189 -5.02 15.14 -1.83
N HIS A 190 -5.74 14.97 -2.94
CA HIS A 190 -5.71 13.75 -3.72
C HIS A 190 -4.69 13.83 -4.85
N LEU A 191 -4.03 12.71 -5.11
CA LEU A 191 -3.11 12.59 -6.23
C LEU A 191 -3.88 12.63 -7.56
N VAL A 192 -3.23 13.13 -8.60
CA VAL A 192 -3.65 12.95 -10.00
C VAL A 192 -2.94 11.74 -10.62
N ASP A 193 -3.25 11.39 -11.86
CA ASP A 193 -2.73 10.19 -12.55
C ASP A 193 -1.21 10.03 -12.47
N ALA A 194 -0.45 11.11 -12.66
CA ALA A 194 1.00 11.07 -12.58
C ALA A 194 1.48 10.71 -11.17
N GLY A 195 0.87 11.31 -10.15
CA GLY A 195 1.15 11.01 -8.74
C GLY A 195 0.82 9.56 -8.38
N TYR A 196 -0.33 9.05 -8.82
CA TYR A 196 -0.73 7.65 -8.60
C TYR A 196 0.21 6.67 -9.29
N ARG A 197 0.64 6.95 -10.52
CA ARG A 197 1.62 6.14 -11.24
C ARG A 197 2.96 6.08 -10.53
N CYS A 198 3.47 7.22 -10.07
CA CYS A 198 4.70 7.27 -9.30
C CYS A 198 4.59 6.50 -7.99
N LEU A 199 3.49 6.67 -7.25
CA LEU A 199 3.20 5.95 -6.01
C LEU A 199 3.21 4.43 -6.24
N ALA A 200 2.42 3.95 -7.19
CA ALA A 200 2.31 2.54 -7.54
C ALA A 200 3.64 1.92 -7.98
N SER A 201 4.41 2.64 -8.83
CA SER A 201 5.71 2.18 -9.28
C SER A 201 6.70 1.99 -8.13
N ARG A 202 6.72 2.89 -7.14
CA ARG A 202 7.61 2.78 -5.96
C ARG A 202 7.18 1.68 -4.99
N ILE A 203 5.89 1.45 -4.84
CA ILE A 203 5.39 0.30 -4.08
C ILE A 203 5.80 -1.01 -4.78
N ALA A 204 5.64 -1.06 -6.10
CA ALA A 204 6.05 -2.22 -6.90
C ALA A 204 7.56 -2.50 -6.79
N ASP A 205 8.43 -1.46 -6.84
CA ASP A 205 9.88 -1.61 -6.62
C ASP A 205 10.16 -2.37 -5.31
N GLY A 206 9.52 -1.95 -4.22
CA GLY A 206 9.71 -2.57 -2.91
C GLY A 206 9.19 -4.01 -2.83
N ILE A 207 8.00 -4.26 -3.37
CA ILE A 207 7.42 -5.61 -3.37
C ILE A 207 8.29 -6.57 -4.19
N VAL A 208 8.70 -6.15 -5.41
CA VAL A 208 9.57 -6.97 -6.27
C VAL A 208 10.91 -7.26 -5.59
N ALA A 209 11.54 -6.27 -4.95
CA ALA A 209 12.76 -6.47 -4.19
C ALA A 209 12.58 -7.47 -3.03
N ALA A 210 11.42 -7.42 -2.34
CA ALA A 210 11.13 -8.30 -1.21
C ALA A 210 10.87 -9.75 -1.61
N VAL A 211 10.15 -9.99 -2.72
CA VAL A 211 9.85 -11.36 -3.17
C VAL A 211 11.04 -12.02 -3.88
N GLY A 212 11.98 -11.23 -4.41
CA GLY A 212 13.22 -11.68 -5.06
C GLY A 212 13.01 -12.18 -6.49
N ASP A 213 14.12 -12.51 -7.17
CA ASP A 213 14.11 -13.16 -8.48
C ASP A 213 13.59 -14.60 -8.33
N ILE A 214 12.36 -14.79 -8.74
CA ILE A 214 11.75 -16.12 -8.73
C ILE A 214 12.09 -16.77 -10.07
N ARG A 215 13.08 -17.67 -10.05
CA ARG A 215 13.18 -18.69 -11.09
C ARG A 215 11.99 -19.62 -10.90
N ILE A 216 10.91 -19.39 -11.63
CA ILE A 216 9.76 -20.29 -11.64
C ILE A 216 10.34 -21.65 -12.06
N ARG A 217 10.30 -22.60 -11.13
CA ARG A 217 10.56 -24.01 -11.46
C ARG A 217 9.45 -24.40 -12.42
N THR A 218 9.74 -24.39 -13.72
CA THR A 218 8.92 -25.05 -14.72
C THR A 218 8.80 -26.51 -14.28
N VAL A 219 7.62 -26.88 -13.80
CA VAL A 219 7.29 -28.29 -13.59
C VAL A 219 7.25 -28.89 -14.98
N SER A 220 8.37 -29.51 -15.37
CA SER A 220 8.45 -30.32 -16.56
C SER A 220 7.44 -31.45 -16.38
N LYS A 221 6.31 -31.40 -17.07
CA LYS A 221 5.45 -32.56 -17.26
C LYS A 221 6.32 -33.59 -17.99
N LYS A 222 6.86 -34.58 -17.26
CA LYS A 222 7.30 -35.80 -17.87
C LYS A 222 6.12 -36.37 -18.65
N ALA A 223 6.23 -36.35 -19.96
CA ALA A 223 5.38 -37.19 -20.80
C ALA A 223 5.66 -38.65 -20.38
N GLU A 224 4.70 -39.28 -19.72
CA GLU A 224 4.67 -40.71 -19.64
C GLU A 224 4.42 -41.24 -21.05
N THR A 225 5.48 -41.71 -21.67
CA THR A 225 5.39 -42.59 -22.83
C THR A 225 4.85 -43.93 -22.31
N VAL A 226 3.62 -44.20 -22.64
CA VAL A 226 3.01 -45.53 -22.52
C VAL A 226 3.52 -46.32 -23.71
N ASP A 227 4.33 -47.35 -23.44
CA ASP A 227 4.61 -48.45 -24.36
C ASP A 227 3.42 -49.43 -24.44
#